data_b2b22f971857c5231c9a1931f2a43302
#
_entry.id   b2b22f971857c5231c9a1931f2a43302
#
_cell.length_a   1.000
_cell.length_b   1.000
_cell.length_c   1.000
_cell.angle_alpha   90.00
_cell.angle_beta   90.00
_cell.angle_gamma   90.00
#
_symmetry.space_group_name_H-M   'P 1'
#
loop_
_entity.id
_entity.type
_entity.pdbx_description
1 polymer ?
#
loop_
_entity_poly.entity_id
_entity_poly.type
_entity_poly.pdbx_seq_one_letter_code
_entity_poly.pdbx_strand_id
1 'polypeptide(L)'
;MSQDIHSHLIEVSEKHCKPLQKLLQKNGVIEISIPKNLPLFDCLAQTVIEQQLAYAAAETIWKRLNKTASSANQTLFQFCNQSNRKTLKKIGLSGNKIKAILGARSAIKNGDLNADDLSVMDYEKLHKTITSLWGFGNWSVDMIAIFYYGMTNIWSDQDLILNRGIKSLCEETDLSPE
;
A
#
# COMPACT_ATOMS: atom_id res chain seq x y z
N MET A 1 -4.44 6.36 -14.61
CA MET A 1 -4.63 7.81 -14.92
C MET A 1 -5.14 7.87 -16.34
N SER A 2 -6.17 8.68 -16.64
CA SER A 2 -6.64 8.83 -18.03
C SER A 2 -5.66 9.65 -18.85
N GLN A 3 -5.69 9.50 -20.19
CA GLN A 3 -4.90 10.29 -21.12
C GLN A 3 -5.16 11.80 -20.96
N ASP A 4 -6.43 12.17 -20.72
CA ASP A 4 -6.83 13.58 -20.53
C ASP A 4 -6.20 14.21 -19.29
N ILE A 5 -6.22 13.47 -18.16
CA ILE A 5 -5.57 13.93 -16.92
C ILE A 5 -4.06 14.08 -17.13
N HIS A 6 -3.43 13.12 -17.82
CA HIS A 6 -1.99 13.19 -18.10
C HIS A 6 -1.66 14.41 -18.97
N SER A 7 -2.41 14.65 -20.03
CA SER A 7 -2.23 15.81 -20.92
C SER A 7 -2.41 17.12 -20.16
N HIS A 8 -3.43 17.23 -19.31
CA HIS A 8 -3.65 18.39 -18.47
C HIS A 8 -2.49 18.64 -17.48
N LEU A 9 -1.98 17.57 -16.85
CA LEU A 9 -0.82 17.67 -15.95
C LEU A 9 0.44 18.15 -16.68
N ILE A 10 0.66 17.72 -17.93
CA ILE A 10 1.76 18.23 -18.77
C ILE A 10 1.59 19.73 -19.02
N GLU A 11 0.41 20.20 -19.43
CA GLU A 11 0.16 21.63 -19.65
C GLU A 11 0.39 22.49 -18.40
N VAL A 12 -0.12 22.05 -17.26
CA VAL A 12 0.05 22.77 -15.99
C VAL A 12 1.52 22.79 -15.58
N SER A 13 2.21 21.65 -15.68
CA SER A 13 3.62 21.55 -15.31
C SER A 13 4.55 22.33 -16.22
N GLU A 14 4.21 22.51 -17.50
CA GLU A 14 4.97 23.35 -18.43
C GLU A 14 5.07 24.80 -17.95
N LYS A 15 3.97 25.30 -17.36
CA LYS A 15 3.88 26.69 -16.86
C LYS A 15 4.50 26.86 -15.48
N HIS A 16 4.41 25.84 -14.63
CA HIS A 16 4.67 25.98 -13.20
C HIS A 16 5.83 25.12 -12.67
N CYS A 17 6.16 23.97 -13.30
CA CYS A 17 7.15 23.05 -12.78
C CYS A 17 7.81 22.21 -13.89
N LYS A 18 8.79 22.77 -14.58
CA LYS A 18 9.53 22.07 -15.66
C LYS A 18 10.12 20.71 -15.27
N PRO A 19 10.68 20.51 -14.06
CA PRO A 19 11.13 19.18 -13.64
C PRO A 19 10.00 18.15 -13.63
N LEU A 20 8.81 18.52 -13.14
CA LEU A 20 7.64 17.65 -13.17
C LEU A 20 7.20 17.35 -14.61
N GLN A 21 7.19 18.35 -15.50
CA GLN A 21 6.88 18.13 -16.90
C GLN A 21 7.79 17.08 -17.54
N LYS A 22 9.12 17.16 -17.31
CA LYS A 22 10.09 16.17 -17.81
C LYS A 22 9.79 14.77 -17.29
N LEU A 23 9.42 14.63 -16.00
CA LEU A 23 9.04 13.33 -15.42
C LEU A 23 7.75 12.77 -16.04
N LEU A 24 6.74 13.61 -16.22
CA LEU A 24 5.48 13.21 -16.86
C LEU A 24 5.70 12.77 -18.30
N GLN A 25 6.49 13.50 -19.08
CA GLN A 25 6.83 13.15 -20.46
C GLN A 25 7.64 11.85 -20.54
N LYS A 26 8.59 11.66 -19.63
CA LYS A 26 9.45 10.44 -19.58
C LYS A 26 8.64 9.21 -19.22
N ASN A 27 7.75 9.30 -18.23
CA ASN A 27 7.01 8.16 -17.71
C ASN A 27 5.74 7.84 -18.52
N GLY A 28 5.19 8.85 -19.24
CA GLY A 28 3.92 8.70 -19.94
C GLY A 28 2.74 8.50 -18.98
N VAL A 29 1.65 7.96 -19.51
CA VAL A 29 0.46 7.63 -18.71
C VAL A 29 0.76 6.45 -17.80
N ILE A 30 0.64 6.65 -16.51
CA ILE A 30 0.81 5.58 -15.51
C ILE A 30 -0.56 4.95 -15.23
N GLU A 31 -0.67 3.65 -15.48
CA GLU A 31 -1.85 2.86 -15.13
C GLU A 31 -1.61 2.09 -13.83
N ILE A 32 -2.52 2.26 -12.88
CA ILE A 32 -2.53 1.48 -11.65
C ILE A 32 -3.34 0.21 -11.93
N SER A 33 -2.66 -0.93 -11.94
CA SER A 33 -3.32 -2.22 -12.09
C SER A 33 -3.94 -2.66 -10.77
N ILE A 34 -5.26 -2.68 -10.70
CA ILE A 34 -5.98 -3.18 -9.52
C ILE A 34 -6.04 -4.70 -9.57
N PRO A 35 -5.56 -5.41 -8.55
CA PRO A 35 -5.54 -6.87 -8.53
C PRO A 35 -6.97 -7.42 -8.40
N LYS A 36 -7.45 -8.11 -9.45
CA LYS A 36 -8.84 -8.61 -9.50
C LYS A 36 -9.14 -9.75 -8.50
N ASN A 37 -8.13 -10.51 -8.09
CA ASN A 37 -8.31 -11.75 -7.30
C ASN A 37 -7.36 -11.83 -6.11
N LEU A 38 -6.82 -10.71 -5.61
CA LEU A 38 -5.98 -10.72 -4.41
C LEU A 38 -6.89 -10.84 -3.18
N PRO A 39 -6.75 -11.88 -2.35
CA PRO A 39 -7.52 -11.98 -1.11
C PRO A 39 -7.27 -10.78 -0.19
N LEU A 40 -8.30 -10.29 0.48
CA LEU A 40 -8.18 -9.15 1.40
C LEU A 40 -7.05 -9.36 2.43
N PHE A 41 -6.95 -10.55 3.00
CA PHE A 41 -5.89 -10.87 3.95
C PHE A 41 -4.50 -10.68 3.36
N ASP A 42 -4.30 -11.10 2.12
CA ASP A 42 -3.00 -11.01 1.45
C ASP A 42 -2.61 -9.55 1.20
N CYS A 43 -3.59 -8.71 0.81
CA CYS A 43 -3.42 -7.27 0.71
C CYS A 43 -2.99 -6.65 2.05
N LEU A 44 -3.72 -6.94 3.13
CA LEU A 44 -3.41 -6.42 4.46
C LEU A 44 -2.03 -6.89 4.96
N ALA A 45 -1.69 -8.15 4.74
CA ALA A 45 -0.39 -8.71 5.13
C ALA A 45 0.76 -8.06 4.33
N GLN A 46 0.59 -7.86 3.03
CA GLN A 46 1.56 -7.20 2.18
C GLN A 46 1.76 -5.74 2.61
N THR A 47 0.68 -4.98 2.83
CA THR A 47 0.73 -3.60 3.30
C THR A 47 1.53 -3.49 4.62
N VAL A 48 1.28 -4.38 5.59
CA VAL A 48 2.06 -4.41 6.84
C VAL A 48 3.53 -4.72 6.58
N ILE A 49 3.85 -5.61 5.64
CA ILE A 49 5.24 -5.95 5.30
C ILE A 49 5.97 -4.73 4.72
N GLU A 50 5.31 -3.95 3.90
CA GLU A 50 5.87 -2.78 3.20
C GLU A 50 6.11 -1.58 4.12
N GLN A 51 5.39 -1.47 5.25
CA GLN A 51 5.60 -0.37 6.21
C GLN A 51 7.08 -0.18 6.59
N GLN A 52 7.59 1.04 6.44
CA GLN A 52 8.94 1.45 6.86
C GLN A 52 10.09 0.56 6.34
N LEU A 53 9.92 -0.06 5.19
CA LEU A 53 10.95 -0.84 4.52
C LEU A 53 11.25 -0.30 3.12
N ALA A 54 12.50 -0.46 2.68
CA ALA A 54 12.82 -0.31 1.27
C ALA A 54 12.11 -1.42 0.47
N TYR A 55 11.65 -1.07 -0.74
CA TYR A 55 10.91 -1.98 -1.62
C TYR A 55 11.55 -3.37 -1.76
N ALA A 56 12.86 -3.43 -2.03
CA ALA A 56 13.58 -4.69 -2.20
C ALA A 56 13.58 -5.58 -0.94
N ALA A 57 13.61 -4.95 0.26
CA ALA A 57 13.53 -5.68 1.52
C ALA A 57 12.13 -6.24 1.76
N ALA A 58 11.11 -5.42 1.52
CA ALA A 58 9.71 -5.84 1.63
C ALA A 58 9.39 -6.98 0.65
N GLU A 59 9.81 -6.84 -0.61
CA GLU A 59 9.64 -7.86 -1.65
C GLU A 59 10.32 -9.19 -1.27
N THR A 60 11.51 -9.13 -0.68
CA THR A 60 12.22 -10.33 -0.21
C THR A 60 11.43 -11.05 0.88
N ILE A 61 10.90 -10.32 1.86
CA ILE A 61 10.09 -10.90 2.94
C ILE A 61 8.79 -11.47 2.38
N TRP A 62 8.13 -10.75 1.48
CA TRP A 62 6.91 -11.19 0.81
C TRP A 62 7.11 -12.50 0.03
N LYS A 63 8.15 -12.58 -0.79
CA LYS A 63 8.52 -13.81 -1.53
C LYS A 63 8.80 -15.00 -0.58
N ARG A 64 9.52 -14.77 0.52
CA ARG A 64 9.79 -15.82 1.52
C ARG A 64 8.52 -16.30 2.19
N LEU A 65 7.62 -15.38 2.56
CA LEU A 65 6.34 -15.72 3.19
C LEU A 65 5.49 -16.59 2.26
N ASN A 66 5.30 -16.16 1.01
CA ASN A 66 4.55 -16.91 0.01
C ASN A 66 5.16 -18.31 -0.24
N LYS A 67 6.47 -18.38 -0.45
CA LYS A 67 7.17 -19.65 -0.66
C LYS A 67 6.98 -20.60 0.51
N THR A 68 7.07 -20.09 1.76
CA THR A 68 6.95 -20.93 2.95
C THR A 68 5.51 -21.43 3.14
N ALA A 69 4.52 -20.60 2.92
CA ALA A 69 3.10 -20.98 2.97
C ALA A 69 2.78 -22.04 1.90
N SER A 70 3.21 -21.80 0.65
CA SER A 70 3.02 -22.75 -0.46
C SER A 70 3.71 -24.09 -0.21
N SER A 71 4.92 -24.09 0.37
CA SER A 71 5.62 -25.34 0.73
C SER A 71 4.89 -26.14 1.81
N ALA A 72 4.04 -25.48 2.60
CA ALA A 72 3.18 -26.12 3.59
C ALA A 72 1.78 -26.49 3.03
N ASN A 73 1.53 -26.29 1.73
CA ASN A 73 0.22 -26.44 1.10
C ASN A 73 -0.87 -25.59 1.78
N GLN A 74 -0.54 -24.37 2.20
CA GLN A 74 -1.44 -23.44 2.90
C GLN A 74 -1.57 -22.12 2.15
N THR A 75 -2.76 -21.51 2.21
CA THR A 75 -2.93 -20.09 1.86
C THR A 75 -2.21 -19.22 2.90
N LEU A 76 -1.93 -17.95 2.56
CA LEU A 76 -1.34 -17.04 3.55
C LEU A 76 -2.24 -16.87 4.78
N PHE A 77 -3.56 -16.83 4.59
CA PHE A 77 -4.53 -16.76 5.68
C PHE A 77 -4.44 -17.98 6.63
N GLN A 78 -4.24 -19.17 6.08
CA GLN A 78 -4.07 -20.39 6.88
C GLN A 78 -2.72 -20.41 7.60
N PHE A 79 -1.65 -20.01 6.88
CA PHE A 79 -0.28 -20.06 7.36
C PHE A 79 0.03 -19.03 8.45
N CYS A 80 -0.46 -17.80 8.29
CA CYS A 80 -0.23 -16.70 9.23
C CYS A 80 -1.07 -16.86 10.50
N ASN A 81 -0.68 -17.77 11.37
CA ASN A 81 -1.36 -18.07 12.63
C ASN A 81 -0.37 -18.10 13.80
N GLN A 82 -0.89 -18.18 15.03
CA GLN A 82 -0.09 -18.13 16.25
C GLN A 82 0.93 -19.29 16.35
N SER A 83 0.59 -20.48 15.84
CA SER A 83 1.48 -21.64 15.87
C SER A 83 2.72 -21.43 15.01
N ASN A 84 2.60 -20.67 13.92
CA ASN A 84 3.68 -20.36 12.99
C ASN A 84 4.49 -19.10 13.37
N ARG A 85 4.23 -18.47 14.53
CA ARG A 85 4.89 -17.22 14.95
C ARG A 85 6.42 -17.26 14.88
N LYS A 86 7.03 -18.40 15.26
CA LYS A 86 8.50 -18.58 15.20
C LYS A 86 9.00 -18.59 13.75
N THR A 87 8.26 -19.22 12.85
CA THR A 87 8.57 -19.28 11.41
C THR A 87 8.41 -17.90 10.77
N LEU A 88 7.35 -17.17 11.10
CA LEU A 88 7.13 -15.79 10.63
C LEU A 88 8.31 -14.86 11.03
N LYS A 89 8.84 -15.01 12.25
CA LYS A 89 10.07 -14.31 12.67
C LYS A 89 11.29 -14.69 11.81
N LYS A 90 11.48 -15.96 11.51
CA LYS A 90 12.62 -16.43 10.68
C LYS A 90 12.53 -15.95 9.23
N ILE A 91 11.32 -15.72 8.71
CA ILE A 91 11.07 -15.12 7.38
C ILE A 91 11.58 -13.67 7.32
N GLY A 92 11.63 -12.97 8.46
CA GLY A 92 12.09 -11.58 8.57
C GLY A 92 11.02 -10.62 9.10
N LEU A 93 9.89 -11.11 9.58
CA LEU A 93 8.84 -10.27 10.17
C LEU A 93 9.20 -9.86 11.60
N SER A 94 9.10 -8.57 11.90
CA SER A 94 9.22 -8.05 13.26
C SER A 94 8.05 -8.49 14.13
N GLY A 95 8.23 -8.44 15.46
CA GLY A 95 7.17 -8.77 16.41
C GLY A 95 5.89 -7.96 16.21
N ASN A 96 6.04 -6.66 15.88
CA ASN A 96 4.93 -5.76 15.59
C ASN A 96 4.22 -6.12 14.28
N LYS A 97 4.94 -6.40 13.20
CA LYS A 97 4.34 -6.85 11.94
C LYS A 97 3.56 -8.16 12.11
N ILE A 98 4.13 -9.11 12.86
CA ILE A 98 3.42 -10.35 13.16
C ILE A 98 2.14 -10.07 13.95
N LYS A 99 2.19 -9.19 14.97
CA LYS A 99 1.00 -8.81 15.75
C LYS A 99 -0.08 -8.20 14.86
N ALA A 100 0.28 -7.27 13.96
CA ALA A 100 -0.65 -6.63 13.04
C ALA A 100 -1.30 -7.65 12.08
N ILE A 101 -0.49 -8.51 11.45
CA ILE A 101 -0.97 -9.55 10.53
C ILE A 101 -1.92 -10.53 11.24
N LEU A 102 -1.57 -10.97 12.45
CA LEU A 102 -2.43 -11.86 13.22
C LEU A 102 -3.72 -11.18 13.68
N GLY A 103 -3.68 -9.87 13.99
CA GLY A 103 -4.84 -9.06 14.30
C GLY A 103 -5.80 -8.95 13.11
N ALA A 104 -5.28 -8.61 11.94
CA ALA A 104 -6.05 -8.56 10.70
C ALA A 104 -6.69 -9.92 10.37
N ARG A 105 -5.93 -11.01 10.52
CA ARG A 105 -6.45 -12.37 10.36
C ARG A 105 -7.62 -12.65 11.30
N SER A 106 -7.51 -12.26 12.57
CA SER A 106 -8.58 -12.46 13.55
C SER A 106 -9.83 -11.69 13.19
N ALA A 107 -9.70 -10.43 12.78
CA ALA A 107 -10.83 -9.60 12.35
C ALA A 107 -11.58 -10.22 11.17
N ILE A 108 -10.85 -10.71 10.15
CA ILE A 108 -11.47 -11.42 9.01
C ILE A 108 -12.13 -12.72 9.47
N LYS A 109 -11.46 -13.52 10.32
CA LYS A 109 -12.01 -14.80 10.79
C LYS A 109 -13.28 -14.64 11.60
N ASN A 110 -13.37 -13.57 12.38
CA ASN A 110 -14.55 -13.26 13.22
C ASN A 110 -15.70 -12.64 12.44
N GLY A 111 -15.47 -12.23 11.17
CA GLY A 111 -16.47 -11.50 10.39
C GLY A 111 -16.49 -9.98 10.64
N ASP A 112 -15.57 -9.46 11.46
CA ASP A 112 -15.45 -8.02 11.75
C ASP A 112 -14.95 -7.24 10.53
N LEU A 113 -14.33 -7.95 9.56
CA LEU A 113 -13.74 -7.38 8.35
C LEU A 113 -13.95 -8.34 7.17
N ASN A 114 -14.60 -7.85 6.10
CA ASN A 114 -14.72 -8.61 4.85
C ASN A 114 -14.51 -7.70 3.62
N ALA A 115 -14.16 -8.31 2.49
CA ALA A 115 -13.80 -7.59 1.28
C ALA A 115 -14.98 -6.88 0.63
N ASP A 116 -16.18 -7.48 0.66
CA ASP A 116 -17.38 -6.95 0.00
C ASP A 116 -17.85 -5.68 0.71
N ASP A 117 -17.92 -5.68 2.03
CA ASP A 117 -18.28 -4.50 2.81
C ASP A 117 -17.29 -3.36 2.60
N LEU A 118 -15.99 -3.65 2.61
CA LEU A 118 -14.95 -2.63 2.38
C LEU A 118 -15.00 -2.05 0.97
N SER A 119 -15.38 -2.86 -0.03
CA SER A 119 -15.40 -2.44 -1.45
C SER A 119 -16.41 -1.35 -1.77
N VAL A 120 -17.46 -1.22 -0.96
CA VAL A 120 -18.54 -0.23 -1.12
C VAL A 120 -18.40 0.97 -0.18
N MET A 121 -17.35 1.00 0.64
CA MET A 121 -17.08 2.13 1.55
C MET A 121 -16.48 3.32 0.80
N ASP A 122 -16.88 4.52 1.21
CA ASP A 122 -16.10 5.72 0.92
C ASP A 122 -14.77 5.71 1.71
N TYR A 123 -13.87 6.63 1.35
CA TYR A 123 -12.54 6.68 1.98
C TYR A 123 -12.63 6.90 3.50
N GLU A 124 -13.54 7.74 3.99
CA GLU A 124 -13.64 8.04 5.42
C GLU A 124 -14.02 6.81 6.25
N LYS A 125 -14.99 6.03 5.74
CA LYS A 125 -15.41 4.78 6.39
C LYS A 125 -14.32 3.72 6.31
N LEU A 126 -13.69 3.57 5.13
CA LEU A 126 -12.55 2.67 4.95
C LEU A 126 -11.43 3.03 5.92
N HIS A 127 -11.09 4.33 6.01
CA HIS A 127 -10.06 4.85 6.91
C HIS A 127 -10.36 4.49 8.37
N LYS A 128 -11.57 4.80 8.85
CA LYS A 128 -11.99 4.48 10.21
C LYS A 128 -11.93 2.97 10.49
N THR A 129 -12.36 2.16 9.54
CA THR A 129 -12.40 0.70 9.68
C THR A 129 -11.00 0.12 9.73
N ILE A 130 -10.13 0.48 8.80
CA ILE A 130 -8.77 -0.07 8.72
C ILE A 130 -7.89 0.45 9.88
N THR A 131 -7.99 1.72 10.26
CA THR A 131 -7.20 2.27 11.38
C THR A 131 -7.64 1.74 12.74
N SER A 132 -8.82 1.13 12.86
CA SER A 132 -9.21 0.41 14.08
C SER A 132 -8.38 -0.86 14.31
N LEU A 133 -7.75 -1.39 13.27
CA LEU A 133 -6.85 -2.53 13.38
C LEU A 133 -5.50 -2.11 13.93
N TRP A 134 -5.03 -2.80 14.95
CA TRP A 134 -3.73 -2.52 15.52
C TRP A 134 -2.60 -2.65 14.48
N GLY A 135 -1.78 -1.61 14.34
CA GLY A 135 -0.65 -1.57 13.43
C GLY A 135 -0.97 -1.06 12.01
N PHE A 136 -2.20 -0.62 11.76
CA PHE A 136 -2.59 0.05 10.53
C PHE A 136 -2.80 1.54 10.79
N GLY A 137 -1.99 2.38 10.17
CA GLY A 137 -2.11 3.85 10.20
C GLY A 137 -2.60 4.41 8.88
N ASN A 138 -2.65 5.75 8.78
CA ASN A 138 -3.11 6.48 7.59
C ASN A 138 -2.44 5.99 6.31
N TRP A 139 -1.10 5.90 6.30
CA TRP A 139 -0.35 5.39 5.13
C TRP A 139 -0.84 4.02 4.66
N SER A 140 -1.15 3.12 5.59
CA SER A 140 -1.65 1.79 5.22
C SER A 140 -3.03 1.85 4.57
N VAL A 141 -3.90 2.75 5.06
CA VAL A 141 -5.22 2.98 4.46
C VAL A 141 -5.08 3.54 3.05
N ASP A 142 -4.20 4.53 2.85
CA ASP A 142 -3.95 5.12 1.55
C ASP A 142 -3.49 4.08 0.54
N MET A 143 -2.51 3.24 0.91
CA MET A 143 -2.02 2.16 0.04
C MET A 143 -3.13 1.16 -0.32
N ILE A 144 -3.96 0.76 0.64
CA ILE A 144 -5.10 -0.14 0.41
C ILE A 144 -6.15 0.55 -0.48
N ALA A 145 -6.48 1.81 -0.22
CA ALA A 145 -7.45 2.56 -1.01
C ALA A 145 -7.01 2.71 -2.47
N ILE A 146 -5.76 3.10 -2.70
CA ILE A 146 -5.20 3.34 -4.04
C ILE A 146 -4.98 2.02 -4.78
N PHE A 147 -4.24 1.08 -4.20
CA PHE A 147 -3.71 -0.07 -4.91
C PHE A 147 -4.56 -1.34 -4.82
N TYR A 148 -5.52 -1.41 -3.90
CA TYR A 148 -6.43 -2.54 -3.79
C TYR A 148 -7.85 -2.19 -4.25
N TYR A 149 -8.36 -1.00 -3.86
CA TYR A 149 -9.71 -0.57 -4.24
C TYR A 149 -9.73 0.40 -5.43
N GLY A 150 -8.59 0.92 -5.90
CA GLY A 150 -8.51 1.80 -7.06
C GLY A 150 -9.07 3.20 -6.85
N MET A 151 -9.10 3.67 -5.62
CA MET A 151 -9.52 5.04 -5.31
C MET A 151 -8.49 6.04 -5.86
N THR A 152 -8.91 6.99 -6.70
CA THR A 152 -8.01 7.87 -7.44
C THR A 152 -7.80 9.25 -6.81
N ASN A 153 -8.64 9.64 -5.87
CA ASN A 153 -8.56 10.96 -5.21
C ASN A 153 -8.01 10.83 -3.79
N ILE A 154 -6.86 10.17 -3.67
CA ILE A 154 -6.17 9.96 -2.40
C ILE A 154 -4.77 10.57 -2.50
N TRP A 155 -4.41 11.38 -1.51
CA TRP A 155 -3.07 11.91 -1.33
C TRP A 155 -2.47 11.37 -0.05
N SER A 156 -1.33 10.65 -0.15
CA SER A 156 -0.67 10.07 1.01
C SER A 156 0.42 11.02 1.54
N ASP A 157 0.02 11.94 2.42
CA ASP A 157 0.90 12.94 3.03
C ASP A 157 1.99 12.34 3.93
N GLN A 158 1.81 11.11 4.39
CA GLN A 158 2.75 10.38 5.23
C GLN A 158 3.70 9.47 4.44
N ASP A 159 3.60 9.42 3.10
CA ASP A 159 4.52 8.64 2.29
C ASP A 159 5.87 9.33 2.15
N LEU A 160 6.91 8.70 2.72
CA LEU A 160 8.27 9.27 2.75
C LEU A 160 8.90 9.37 1.34
N ILE A 161 8.56 8.48 0.42
CA ILE A 161 9.11 8.50 -0.94
C ILE A 161 8.46 9.61 -1.74
N LEU A 162 7.13 9.73 -1.63
CA LEU A 162 6.37 10.82 -2.25
C LEU A 162 6.88 12.18 -1.76
N ASN A 163 6.98 12.36 -0.44
CA ASN A 163 7.44 13.61 0.16
C ASN A 163 8.88 13.99 -0.24
N ARG A 164 9.78 13.01 -0.33
CA ARG A 164 11.14 13.24 -0.82
C ARG A 164 11.14 13.65 -2.31
N GLY A 165 10.31 13.00 -3.13
CA GLY A 165 10.16 13.34 -4.54
C GLY A 165 9.65 14.77 -4.74
N ILE A 166 8.62 15.16 -3.99
CA ILE A 166 8.07 16.53 -4.03
C ILE A 166 9.12 17.56 -3.60
N LYS A 167 9.79 17.29 -2.46
CA LYS A 167 10.85 18.17 -1.98
C LYS A 167 11.93 18.39 -3.04
N SER A 168 12.41 17.33 -3.70
CA SER A 168 13.39 17.44 -4.78
C SER A 168 12.88 18.29 -5.96
N LEU A 169 11.61 18.11 -6.36
CA LEU A 169 10.99 18.91 -7.42
C LEU A 169 10.85 20.38 -7.03
N CYS A 170 10.50 20.67 -5.78
CA CYS A 170 10.37 22.05 -5.26
C CYS A 170 11.74 22.74 -5.19
N GLU A 171 12.77 22.03 -4.72
CA GLU A 171 14.14 22.58 -4.65
C GLU A 171 14.69 22.93 -6.05
N GLU A 172 14.36 22.11 -7.10
CA GLU A 172 14.74 22.40 -8.48
C GLU A 172 13.97 23.61 -9.09
N THR A 173 12.86 24.03 -8.48
CA THR A 173 12.00 25.10 -9.00
C THR A 173 11.92 26.33 -8.11
N ASP A 174 12.67 26.38 -7.00
CA ASP A 174 12.57 27.42 -5.95
C ASP A 174 11.15 27.59 -5.38
N LEU A 175 10.32 26.55 -5.47
CA LEU A 175 8.97 26.52 -4.88
C LEU A 175 9.04 26.02 -3.44
N SER A 176 8.29 26.66 -2.53
CA SER A 176 8.10 26.10 -1.19
C SER A 176 7.10 24.94 -1.26
N PRO A 177 7.37 23.78 -0.67
CA PRO A 177 6.36 22.75 -0.48
C PRO A 177 5.35 23.26 0.56
N GLU A 178 4.10 23.47 0.17
CA GLU A 178 2.97 23.75 1.07
C GLU A 178 2.41 22.45 1.67
#